data_5cb0d2ad50a9520d539d460d2aa8108c
#
_entry.id   5cb0d2ad50a9520d539d460d2aa8108c
#
_cell.length_a   1.000
_cell.length_b   1.000
_cell.length_c   1.000
_cell.angle_alpha   90.00
_cell.angle_beta   90.00
_cell.angle_gamma   90.00
#
_symmetry.space_group_name_H-M   'P 1'
#
loop_
_entity.id
_entity.type
_entity.pdbx_description
1 polymer ?
#
loop_
_entity_poly.entity_id
_entity_poly.type
_entity_poly.pdbx_seq_one_letter_code
_entity_poly.pdbx_strand_id
1 'polypeptide(L)'
;GWHDAGDYDLRVESQAGEAYILAMACENFGAYWDETSIDFEKRIVEIHQPDGKNDLLQQVENGALTVVAGWKALGRLYRGILCPTVRQYAHLGDASAHTDHVSGTADDRWVFTEDNPGRELQVAAWLAGISRVLKGHNDTLAADCLEIARELFKITRCDNNWILTTKVHAAVELYLATKEAGYRDFVLQQQDFICKNIRQTGWFIGRFDQAVGNVRFSKAIRKALPELQAMYQEYSSKTPYGVPHDRGNRSSGSWEPQHLGYNYCYLHAAYPDLFTPDYIFNAVQYLLGMHPGRNQAAFVTGVGAETMKAAYGVNRADWSY
;
A
#
# COMPACT_ATOMS: atom_id res chain seq x y z
N GLY A 1 -6.67 -10.75 -7.96
CA GLY A 1 -6.23 -9.35 -7.81
C GLY A 1 -7.30 -8.36 -8.21
N TRP A 2 -7.04 -7.09 -7.99
CA TRP A 2 -7.95 -5.99 -8.32
C TRP A 2 -7.54 -5.33 -9.62
N HIS A 3 -8.50 -5.09 -10.52
CA HIS A 3 -8.28 -4.29 -11.71
C HIS A 3 -8.16 -2.80 -11.33
N ASP A 4 -7.32 -2.08 -12.05
CA ASP A 4 -7.24 -0.62 -11.94
C ASP A 4 -8.52 0.04 -12.48
N ALA A 5 -8.84 1.20 -11.95
CA ALA A 5 -10.06 1.91 -12.32
C ALA A 5 -10.10 2.26 -13.82
N GLY A 6 -11.03 1.66 -14.53
CA GLY A 6 -11.36 1.98 -15.93
C GLY A 6 -10.45 1.41 -17.00
N ASP A 7 -9.37 0.73 -16.67
CA ASP A 7 -8.44 0.18 -17.66
C ASP A 7 -8.08 -1.31 -17.50
N TYR A 8 -8.61 -1.98 -16.50
CA TYR A 8 -8.38 -3.40 -16.21
C TYR A 8 -6.91 -3.81 -16.01
N ASP A 9 -6.02 -2.88 -15.80
CA ASP A 9 -4.63 -3.20 -15.46
C ASP A 9 -4.55 -3.93 -14.11
N LEU A 10 -3.69 -4.95 -14.06
CA LEU A 10 -3.31 -5.65 -12.84
C LEU A 10 -1.83 -5.36 -12.55
N ARG A 11 -1.56 -4.18 -12.02
CA ARG A 11 -0.20 -3.72 -11.72
C ARG A 11 0.29 -4.33 -10.42
N VAL A 12 1.52 -4.86 -10.43
CA VAL A 12 2.08 -5.53 -9.24
C VAL A 12 2.16 -4.62 -8.03
N GLU A 13 2.48 -3.34 -8.23
CA GLU A 13 2.53 -2.37 -7.14
C GLU A 13 1.17 -2.07 -6.53
N SER A 14 0.10 -2.03 -7.33
CA SER A 14 -1.26 -1.86 -6.80
C SER A 14 -1.68 -3.08 -5.99
N GLN A 15 -1.46 -4.29 -6.52
CA GLN A 15 -1.81 -5.52 -5.81
C GLN A 15 -1.10 -5.64 -4.47
N ALA A 16 0.23 -5.47 -4.47
CA ALA A 16 1.02 -5.59 -3.25
C ALA A 16 0.78 -4.42 -2.27
N GLY A 17 0.63 -3.20 -2.80
CA GLY A 17 0.44 -2.00 -1.99
C GLY A 17 -0.90 -1.97 -1.27
N GLU A 18 -2.00 -2.25 -1.98
CA GLU A 18 -3.34 -2.31 -1.40
C GLU A 18 -3.44 -3.42 -0.36
N ALA A 19 -2.94 -4.63 -0.69
CA ALA A 19 -2.89 -5.73 0.27
C ALA A 19 -2.08 -5.37 1.53
N TYR A 20 -0.96 -4.65 1.37
CA TYR A 20 -0.14 -4.21 2.50
C TYR A 20 -0.87 -3.18 3.38
N ILE A 21 -1.57 -2.21 2.80
CA ILE A 21 -2.34 -1.22 3.56
C ILE A 21 -3.44 -1.90 4.39
N LEU A 22 -4.17 -2.85 3.78
CA LEU A 22 -5.18 -3.64 4.48
C LEU A 22 -4.57 -4.51 5.58
N ALA A 23 -3.43 -5.16 5.30
CA ALA A 23 -2.70 -5.93 6.30
C ALA A 23 -2.29 -5.05 7.50
N MET A 24 -1.81 -3.83 7.24
CA MET A 24 -1.45 -2.90 8.30
C MET A 24 -2.67 -2.40 9.09
N ALA A 25 -3.82 -2.27 8.45
CA ALA A 25 -5.07 -1.96 9.15
C ALA A 25 -5.46 -3.08 10.13
N CYS A 26 -5.35 -4.35 9.72
CA CYS A 26 -5.56 -5.48 10.61
C CYS A 26 -4.58 -5.50 11.78
N GLU A 27 -3.27 -5.28 11.50
CA GLU A 27 -2.22 -5.35 12.51
C GLU A 27 -2.30 -4.23 13.55
N ASN A 28 -2.56 -2.99 13.12
CA ASN A 28 -2.44 -1.83 13.99
C ASN A 28 -3.77 -1.46 14.67
N PHE A 29 -4.90 -1.78 14.07
CA PHE A 29 -6.22 -1.38 14.58
C PHE A 29 -7.09 -2.58 14.97
N GLY A 30 -6.63 -3.82 14.79
CA GLY A 30 -7.43 -5.00 15.05
C GLY A 30 -8.72 -5.02 14.20
N ALA A 31 -8.67 -4.44 13.00
CA ALA A 31 -9.84 -4.34 12.14
C ALA A 31 -10.34 -5.74 11.77
N TYR A 32 -11.62 -5.99 11.98
CA TYR A 32 -12.27 -7.27 11.74
C TYR A 32 -13.67 -7.03 11.19
N TRP A 33 -13.97 -7.65 10.04
CA TRP A 33 -15.29 -7.78 9.46
C TRP A 33 -15.49 -9.20 9.00
N ASP A 34 -16.67 -9.71 9.14
CA ASP A 34 -17.11 -11.02 8.69
C ASP A 34 -18.55 -10.88 8.21
N GLU A 35 -18.69 -10.34 7.01
CA GLU A 35 -19.99 -10.10 6.36
C GLU A 35 -20.03 -10.72 4.94
N THR A 36 -18.91 -11.32 4.48
CA THR A 36 -18.77 -11.79 3.11
C THR A 36 -18.11 -13.17 3.09
N SER A 37 -18.74 -14.12 2.43
CA SER A 37 -18.14 -15.43 2.13
C SER A 37 -17.43 -15.40 0.78
N ILE A 38 -16.17 -15.84 0.73
CA ILE A 38 -15.37 -15.89 -0.50
C ILE A 38 -14.83 -17.31 -0.72
N ASP A 39 -15.28 -17.94 -1.82
CA ASP A 39 -14.77 -19.21 -2.30
C ASP A 39 -13.93 -18.99 -3.57
N PHE A 40 -12.62 -18.94 -3.41
CA PHE A 40 -11.69 -18.70 -4.52
C PHE A 40 -11.69 -19.84 -5.55
N GLU A 41 -11.96 -21.08 -5.13
CA GLU A 41 -11.96 -22.22 -6.05
C GLU A 41 -13.18 -22.19 -6.97
N LYS A 42 -14.35 -21.92 -6.40
CA LYS A 42 -15.59 -21.80 -7.15
C LYS A 42 -15.81 -20.45 -7.79
N ARG A 43 -15.00 -19.43 -7.42
CA ARG A 43 -15.14 -18.03 -7.85
C ARG A 43 -16.50 -17.46 -7.46
N ILE A 44 -16.96 -17.77 -6.25
CA ILE A 44 -18.22 -17.28 -5.69
C ILE A 44 -17.91 -16.31 -4.57
N VAL A 45 -18.62 -15.17 -4.59
CA VAL A 45 -18.63 -14.19 -3.51
C VAL A 45 -20.10 -13.98 -3.11
N GLU A 46 -20.40 -14.16 -1.83
CA GLU A 46 -21.72 -13.95 -1.26
C GLU A 46 -21.63 -12.86 -0.20
N ILE A 47 -22.18 -11.68 -0.48
CA ILE A 47 -22.25 -10.55 0.44
C ILE A 47 -23.38 -10.75 1.45
N HIS A 48 -23.22 -10.19 2.66
CA HIS A 48 -24.13 -10.38 3.79
C HIS A 48 -24.27 -11.84 4.25
N GLN A 49 -23.22 -12.63 4.04
CA GLN A 49 -23.16 -14.02 4.47
C GLN A 49 -21.84 -14.28 5.21
N PRO A 50 -21.80 -14.16 6.54
CA PRO A 50 -20.62 -14.46 7.34
C PRO A 50 -20.13 -15.90 7.15
N ASP A 51 -18.82 -16.10 7.09
CA ASP A 51 -18.18 -17.43 6.99
C ASP A 51 -17.19 -17.74 8.13
N GLY A 52 -17.11 -16.86 9.13
CA GLY A 52 -16.21 -16.99 10.28
C GLY A 52 -14.79 -16.51 9.99
N LYS A 53 -14.54 -15.91 8.83
CA LYS A 53 -13.22 -15.36 8.47
C LYS A 53 -13.26 -13.83 8.43
N ASN A 54 -12.12 -13.23 8.66
CA ASN A 54 -12.00 -11.78 8.53
C ASN A 54 -11.93 -11.38 7.05
N ASP A 55 -12.93 -10.64 6.57
CA ASP A 55 -13.03 -10.16 5.18
C ASP A 55 -11.79 -9.35 4.75
N LEU A 56 -11.20 -8.56 5.66
CA LEU A 56 -9.97 -7.82 5.35
C LEU A 56 -8.80 -8.76 5.09
N LEU A 57 -8.65 -9.84 5.85
CA LEU A 57 -7.61 -10.84 5.60
C LEU A 57 -7.85 -11.58 4.28
N GLN A 58 -9.09 -11.85 3.91
CA GLN A 58 -9.44 -12.42 2.61
C GLN A 58 -9.08 -11.44 1.47
N GLN A 59 -9.24 -10.12 1.66
CA GLN A 59 -8.77 -9.13 0.69
C GLN A 59 -7.23 -9.06 0.62
N VAL A 60 -6.55 -9.11 1.76
CA VAL A 60 -5.06 -9.22 1.79
C VAL A 60 -4.60 -10.45 1.01
N GLU A 61 -5.27 -11.58 1.20
CA GLU A 61 -5.02 -12.83 0.48
C GLU A 61 -5.21 -12.66 -1.03
N ASN A 62 -6.29 -12.01 -1.48
CA ASN A 62 -6.58 -11.77 -2.90
C ASN A 62 -5.45 -11.00 -3.62
N GLY A 63 -4.95 -9.91 -3.02
CA GLY A 63 -3.83 -9.15 -3.58
C GLY A 63 -2.52 -9.93 -3.56
N ALA A 64 -2.22 -10.60 -2.44
CA ALA A 64 -1.01 -11.39 -2.28
C ALA A 64 -0.92 -12.57 -3.26
N LEU A 65 -2.02 -13.30 -3.46
CA LEU A 65 -2.11 -14.43 -4.42
C LEU A 65 -1.73 -14.00 -5.83
N THR A 66 -2.16 -12.83 -6.28
CA THR A 66 -1.83 -12.30 -7.61
C THR A 66 -0.34 -12.11 -7.77
N VAL A 67 0.32 -11.50 -6.78
CA VAL A 67 1.77 -11.25 -6.82
C VAL A 67 2.56 -12.56 -6.77
N VAL A 68 2.20 -13.46 -5.85
CA VAL A 68 2.86 -14.75 -5.65
C VAL A 68 2.69 -15.64 -6.88
N ALA A 69 1.49 -15.71 -7.46
CA ALA A 69 1.24 -16.49 -8.68
C ALA A 69 2.09 -15.99 -9.86
N GLY A 70 2.16 -14.67 -10.06
CA GLY A 70 2.99 -14.09 -11.11
C GLY A 70 4.49 -14.36 -10.90
N TRP A 71 4.97 -14.23 -9.67
CA TRP A 71 6.36 -14.59 -9.33
C TRP A 71 6.66 -16.07 -9.63
N LYS A 72 5.80 -17.00 -9.17
CA LYS A 72 5.98 -18.43 -9.40
C LYS A 72 5.95 -18.80 -10.87
N ALA A 73 5.11 -18.13 -11.67
CA ALA A 73 5.00 -18.38 -13.11
C ALA A 73 6.20 -17.87 -13.90
N LEU A 74 6.81 -16.75 -13.50
CA LEU A 74 7.82 -16.05 -14.29
C LEU A 74 9.25 -16.21 -13.73
N GLY A 75 9.41 -16.66 -12.49
CA GLY A 75 10.70 -16.71 -11.80
C GLY A 75 11.31 -15.34 -11.52
N ARG A 76 10.53 -14.27 -11.64
CA ARG A 76 10.93 -12.88 -11.39
C ARG A 76 9.72 -12.00 -11.11
N LEU A 77 9.95 -10.80 -10.56
CA LEU A 77 8.88 -9.81 -10.46
C LEU A 77 8.51 -9.30 -11.87
N TYR A 78 7.22 -9.10 -12.08
CA TYR A 78 6.65 -8.54 -13.30
C TYR A 78 6.16 -7.10 -13.07
N ARG A 79 5.91 -6.37 -14.15
CA ARG A 79 5.32 -5.03 -14.09
C ARG A 79 3.82 -5.10 -13.85
N GLY A 80 3.14 -5.95 -14.60
CA GLY A 80 1.70 -6.13 -14.54
C GLY A 80 1.16 -6.83 -15.78
N ILE A 81 -0.11 -7.19 -15.71
CA ILE A 81 -0.94 -7.50 -16.87
C ILE A 81 -1.59 -6.18 -17.26
N LEU A 82 -1.17 -5.61 -18.40
CA LEU A 82 -1.60 -4.28 -18.83
C LEU A 82 -2.53 -4.39 -20.04
N CYS A 83 -3.49 -3.50 -20.12
CA CYS A 83 -4.39 -3.42 -21.26
C CYS A 83 -3.67 -2.87 -22.49
N PRO A 84 -3.50 -3.66 -23.56
CA PRO A 84 -2.70 -3.24 -24.72
C PRO A 84 -3.44 -2.24 -25.62
N THR A 85 -4.74 -2.06 -25.48
CA THR A 85 -5.54 -1.21 -26.38
C THR A 85 -6.58 -0.36 -25.64
N VAL A 86 -6.88 0.80 -26.21
CA VAL A 86 -7.91 1.73 -25.71
C VAL A 86 -9.32 1.11 -25.69
N ARG A 87 -9.56 0.06 -26.43
CA ARG A 87 -10.85 -0.66 -26.41
C ARG A 87 -11.19 -1.28 -25.07
N GLN A 88 -10.17 -1.63 -24.29
CA GLN A 88 -10.33 -2.22 -22.97
C GLN A 88 -10.76 -1.19 -21.90
N TYR A 89 -10.59 0.10 -22.16
CA TYR A 89 -11.09 1.17 -21.29
C TYR A 89 -12.61 1.35 -21.32
N ALA A 90 -13.29 0.78 -22.34
CA ALA A 90 -14.70 1.05 -22.59
C ALA A 90 -15.65 0.10 -21.84
N HIS A 91 -15.16 -0.93 -21.19
CA HIS A 91 -15.98 -1.96 -20.55
C HIS A 91 -15.71 -2.03 -19.05
N LEU A 92 -16.68 -1.58 -18.26
CA LEU A 92 -16.78 -1.95 -16.86
C LEU A 92 -17.54 -3.28 -16.79
N GLY A 93 -16.93 -4.26 -16.18
CA GLY A 93 -17.51 -5.58 -16.03
C GLY A 93 -16.42 -6.61 -15.77
N ASP A 94 -16.82 -7.85 -15.81
CA ASP A 94 -15.88 -8.95 -15.64
C ASP A 94 -14.94 -9.04 -16.85
N ALA A 95 -13.66 -8.74 -16.64
CA ALA A 95 -12.63 -8.84 -17.67
C ALA A 95 -12.49 -10.26 -18.22
N SER A 96 -12.87 -11.29 -17.46
CA SER A 96 -12.87 -12.68 -17.90
C SER A 96 -13.91 -12.97 -18.98
N ALA A 97 -14.97 -12.16 -19.06
CA ALA A 97 -15.99 -12.28 -20.11
C ALA A 97 -15.50 -11.87 -21.51
N HIS A 98 -14.33 -11.25 -21.58
CA HIS A 98 -13.71 -10.80 -22.84
C HIS A 98 -12.59 -11.73 -23.34
N THR A 99 -12.47 -12.92 -22.78
CA THR A 99 -11.51 -13.93 -23.20
C THR A 99 -12.23 -15.22 -23.59
N ASP A 100 -11.69 -15.92 -24.58
CA ASP A 100 -12.14 -17.26 -24.97
C ASP A 100 -11.58 -18.37 -24.07
N HIS A 101 -10.76 -18.01 -23.08
CA HIS A 101 -10.04 -18.89 -22.18
C HIS A 101 -9.04 -19.86 -22.86
N VAL A 102 -8.62 -19.52 -24.08
CA VAL A 102 -7.61 -20.28 -24.83
C VAL A 102 -6.33 -19.45 -24.94
N SER A 103 -5.25 -19.95 -24.37
CA SER A 103 -3.95 -19.27 -24.41
C SER A 103 -3.39 -19.22 -25.83
N GLY A 104 -2.83 -18.09 -26.22
CA GLY A 104 -2.22 -17.85 -27.52
C GLY A 104 -3.14 -17.20 -28.55
N THR A 105 -4.34 -16.79 -28.16
CA THR A 105 -5.31 -16.11 -29.03
C THR A 105 -5.21 -14.59 -28.91
N ALA A 106 -5.92 -13.86 -29.78
CA ALA A 106 -5.78 -12.40 -29.91
C ALA A 106 -6.37 -11.60 -28.74
N ASP A 107 -7.18 -12.22 -27.90
CA ASP A 107 -7.82 -11.62 -26.72
C ASP A 107 -6.99 -11.78 -25.43
N ASP A 108 -5.89 -12.54 -25.49
CA ASP A 108 -4.97 -12.68 -24.36
C ASP A 108 -4.36 -11.34 -23.95
N ARG A 109 -4.34 -11.09 -22.65
CA ARG A 109 -3.67 -9.93 -22.09
C ARG A 109 -2.19 -10.24 -21.84
N TRP A 110 -1.35 -9.29 -22.18
CA TRP A 110 0.10 -9.44 -22.08
C TRP A 110 0.59 -9.19 -20.67
N VAL A 111 1.55 -10.02 -20.23
CA VAL A 111 2.32 -9.77 -19.02
C VAL A 111 3.57 -8.98 -19.39
N PHE A 112 3.74 -7.83 -18.76
CA PHE A 112 4.91 -6.98 -18.95
C PHE A 112 5.91 -7.19 -17.81
N THR A 113 7.18 -7.21 -18.14
CA THR A 113 8.30 -7.24 -17.20
C THR A 113 9.11 -5.96 -17.31
N GLU A 114 9.83 -5.62 -16.25
CA GLU A 114 10.73 -4.47 -16.22
C GLU A 114 11.96 -4.77 -15.36
N ASP A 115 12.99 -3.95 -15.49
CA ASP A 115 14.11 -3.89 -14.55
C ASP A 115 13.92 -2.62 -13.70
N ASN A 116 13.36 -2.77 -12.50
CA ASN A 116 13.02 -1.65 -11.62
C ASN A 116 13.34 -1.99 -10.16
N PRO A 117 14.60 -1.80 -9.73
CA PRO A 117 15.05 -2.10 -8.38
C PRO A 117 14.23 -1.43 -7.28
N GLY A 118 13.74 -0.21 -7.52
CA GLY A 118 12.90 0.49 -6.56
C GLY A 118 11.57 -0.21 -6.33
N ARG A 119 10.90 -0.67 -7.39
CA ARG A 119 9.65 -1.44 -7.31
C ARG A 119 9.86 -2.80 -6.67
N GLU A 120 10.93 -3.50 -7.04
CA GLU A 120 11.27 -4.79 -6.44
C GLU A 120 11.41 -4.70 -4.92
N LEU A 121 12.16 -3.72 -4.44
CA LEU A 121 12.34 -3.52 -3.00
C LEU A 121 11.08 -3.00 -2.30
N GLN A 122 10.27 -2.21 -2.98
CA GLN A 122 8.99 -1.77 -2.47
C GLN A 122 8.04 -2.96 -2.28
N VAL A 123 7.93 -3.83 -3.28
CA VAL A 123 7.14 -5.07 -3.20
C VAL A 123 7.71 -6.01 -2.12
N ALA A 124 9.04 -6.10 -1.98
CA ALA A 124 9.66 -6.86 -0.91
C ALA A 124 9.22 -6.39 0.48
N ALA A 125 9.19 -5.07 0.71
CA ALA A 125 8.71 -4.50 1.97
C ALA A 125 7.25 -4.90 2.22
N TRP A 126 6.40 -4.72 1.24
CA TRP A 126 4.97 -5.00 1.34
C TRP A 126 4.69 -6.49 1.58
N LEU A 127 5.32 -7.38 0.83
CA LEU A 127 5.16 -8.83 1.01
C LEU A 127 5.66 -9.29 2.38
N ALA A 128 6.71 -8.70 2.94
CA ALA A 128 7.17 -9.01 4.29
C ALA A 128 6.14 -8.60 5.36
N GLY A 129 5.49 -7.44 5.20
CA GLY A 129 4.39 -7.02 6.06
C GLY A 129 3.16 -7.92 5.93
N ILE A 130 2.76 -8.23 4.71
CA ILE A 130 1.65 -9.16 4.40
C ILE A 130 1.90 -10.53 5.01
N SER A 131 3.12 -11.07 4.86
CA SER A 131 3.49 -12.39 5.40
C SER A 131 3.25 -12.49 6.91
N ARG A 132 3.55 -11.39 7.63
CA ARG A 132 3.37 -11.33 9.09
C ARG A 132 1.91 -11.41 9.48
N VAL A 133 1.05 -10.72 8.75
CA VAL A 133 -0.38 -10.62 9.05
C VAL A 133 -1.16 -11.87 8.61
N LEU A 134 -0.74 -12.54 7.54
CA LEU A 134 -1.37 -13.77 7.06
C LEU A 134 -1.05 -15.01 7.91
N LYS A 135 -0.09 -14.93 8.84
CA LYS A 135 0.18 -16.05 9.76
C LYS A 135 -1.05 -16.38 10.59
N GLY A 136 -1.41 -17.66 10.60
CA GLY A 136 -2.61 -18.16 11.28
C GLY A 136 -3.91 -18.00 10.48
N HIS A 137 -3.86 -17.29 9.33
CA HIS A 137 -4.97 -17.22 8.37
C HIS A 137 -4.68 -18.09 7.12
N ASN A 138 -3.53 -17.86 6.48
CA ASN A 138 -3.04 -18.66 5.36
C ASN A 138 -1.50 -18.78 5.46
N ASP A 139 -1.04 -19.79 6.19
CA ASP A 139 0.38 -19.97 6.48
C ASP A 139 1.21 -20.29 5.24
N THR A 140 0.65 -20.96 4.26
CA THR A 140 1.33 -21.26 3.00
C THR A 140 1.60 -19.99 2.22
N LEU A 141 0.59 -19.15 2.04
CA LEU A 141 0.74 -17.87 1.34
C LEU A 141 1.64 -16.91 2.13
N ALA A 142 1.55 -16.91 3.46
CA ALA A 142 2.43 -16.14 4.32
C ALA A 142 3.92 -16.52 4.12
N ALA A 143 4.21 -17.82 4.02
CA ALA A 143 5.55 -18.33 3.75
C ALA A 143 6.03 -17.93 2.35
N ASP A 144 5.22 -18.10 1.32
CA ASP A 144 5.52 -17.69 -0.05
C ASP A 144 5.84 -16.18 -0.13
N CYS A 145 5.03 -15.33 0.48
CA CYS A 145 5.27 -13.89 0.54
C CYS A 145 6.62 -13.55 1.19
N LEU A 146 6.94 -14.21 2.30
CA LEU A 146 8.20 -13.98 2.99
C LEU A 146 9.41 -14.44 2.17
N GLU A 147 9.31 -15.57 1.50
CA GLU A 147 10.36 -16.10 0.63
C GLU A 147 10.66 -15.14 -0.53
N ILE A 148 9.63 -14.69 -1.22
CA ILE A 148 9.76 -13.71 -2.32
C ILE A 148 10.37 -12.40 -1.81
N ALA A 149 9.92 -11.90 -0.65
CA ALA A 149 10.47 -10.69 -0.05
C ALA A 149 11.97 -10.82 0.25
N ARG A 150 12.40 -11.95 0.77
CA ARG A 150 13.81 -12.25 1.04
C ARG A 150 14.65 -12.31 -0.24
N GLU A 151 14.12 -12.97 -1.27
CA GLU A 151 14.80 -13.11 -2.55
C GLU A 151 14.97 -11.74 -3.23
N LEU A 152 13.91 -10.95 -3.32
CA LEU A 152 13.96 -9.59 -3.86
C LEU A 152 14.94 -8.71 -3.09
N PHE A 153 14.95 -8.76 -1.76
CA PHE A 153 15.90 -8.00 -0.94
C PHE A 153 17.35 -8.38 -1.23
N LYS A 154 17.62 -9.67 -1.45
CA LYS A 154 18.96 -10.23 -1.70
C LYS A 154 19.48 -9.89 -3.09
N ILE A 155 18.67 -10.10 -4.13
CA ILE A 155 19.09 -9.96 -5.53
C ILE A 155 19.08 -8.53 -6.03
N THR A 156 18.26 -7.67 -5.44
CA THR A 156 18.02 -6.32 -5.96
C THR A 156 19.19 -5.38 -5.65
N ARG A 157 19.72 -4.75 -6.71
CA ARG A 157 20.79 -3.76 -6.62
C ARG A 157 20.30 -2.47 -5.95
N CYS A 158 21.25 -1.75 -5.35
CA CYS A 158 20.98 -0.48 -4.69
C CYS A 158 21.96 0.58 -5.20
N ASP A 159 21.56 1.30 -6.24
CA ASP A 159 22.46 2.17 -7.01
C ASP A 159 22.29 3.66 -6.68
N ASN A 160 21.29 4.05 -5.91
CA ASN A 160 21.03 5.45 -5.53
C ASN A 160 20.26 5.56 -4.21
N ASN A 161 20.14 6.80 -3.70
CA ASN A 161 19.51 7.08 -2.42
C ASN A 161 18.01 6.72 -2.36
N TRP A 162 17.29 6.84 -3.46
CA TRP A 162 15.88 6.48 -3.50
C TRP A 162 15.71 4.96 -3.35
N ILE A 163 16.52 4.19 -4.07
CA ILE A 163 16.52 2.72 -3.95
C ILE A 163 17.00 2.29 -2.55
N LEU A 164 17.97 3.01 -1.98
CA LEU A 164 18.41 2.73 -0.60
C LEU A 164 17.28 2.99 0.42
N THR A 165 16.49 4.02 0.23
CA THR A 165 15.32 4.28 1.08
C THR A 165 14.34 3.10 1.05
N THR A 166 14.00 2.59 -0.14
CA THR A 166 13.14 1.41 -0.28
C THR A 166 13.77 0.15 0.28
N LYS A 167 15.10 -0.01 0.14
CA LYS A 167 15.83 -1.15 0.74
C LYS A 167 15.83 -1.11 2.27
N VAL A 168 15.96 0.06 2.85
CA VAL A 168 15.82 0.24 4.31
C VAL A 168 14.40 -0.13 4.76
N HIS A 169 13.37 0.31 4.04
CA HIS A 169 11.98 -0.07 4.35
C HIS A 169 11.78 -1.59 4.27
N ALA A 170 12.28 -2.24 3.22
CA ALA A 170 12.21 -3.70 3.09
C ALA A 170 12.94 -4.41 4.24
N ALA A 171 14.12 -3.93 4.66
CA ALA A 171 14.82 -4.47 5.81
C ALA A 171 14.06 -4.30 7.13
N VAL A 172 13.39 -3.16 7.31
CA VAL A 172 12.51 -2.92 8.48
C VAL A 172 11.39 -3.95 8.52
N GLU A 173 10.63 -4.12 7.43
CA GLU A 173 9.51 -5.06 7.38
C GLU A 173 9.98 -6.52 7.51
N LEU A 174 11.10 -6.89 6.88
CA LEU A 174 11.70 -8.22 7.05
C LEU A 174 12.15 -8.46 8.49
N TYR A 175 12.74 -7.47 9.16
CA TYR A 175 13.10 -7.58 10.57
C TYR A 175 11.84 -7.73 11.45
N LEU A 176 10.80 -6.96 11.19
CA LEU A 176 9.54 -7.06 11.94
C LEU A 176 8.90 -8.44 11.78
N ALA A 177 8.99 -9.04 10.58
CA ALA A 177 8.44 -10.36 10.28
C ALA A 177 9.27 -11.52 10.86
N THR A 178 10.62 -11.39 10.87
CA THR A 178 11.51 -12.53 11.15
C THR A 178 12.30 -12.41 12.44
N LYS A 179 12.56 -11.20 12.89
CA LYS A 179 13.50 -10.86 13.98
C LYS A 179 14.97 -11.23 13.69
N GLU A 180 15.31 -11.51 12.42
CA GLU A 180 16.67 -11.88 12.02
C GLU A 180 17.66 -10.72 12.18
N ALA A 181 18.81 -11.03 12.78
CA ALA A 181 19.85 -10.03 13.09
C ALA A 181 20.41 -9.34 11.84
N GLY A 182 20.49 -10.04 10.70
CA GLY A 182 21.02 -9.47 9.46
C GLY A 182 20.24 -8.24 8.99
N TYR A 183 18.91 -8.27 9.03
CA TYR A 183 18.08 -7.11 8.68
C TYR A 183 18.17 -5.99 9.70
N ARG A 184 18.19 -6.33 10.99
CA ARG A 184 18.40 -5.37 12.07
C ARG A 184 19.72 -4.61 11.87
N ASP A 185 20.81 -5.34 11.68
CA ASP A 185 22.15 -4.79 11.59
C ASP A 185 22.32 -3.94 10.33
N PHE A 186 21.68 -4.35 9.22
CA PHE A 186 21.61 -3.53 8.02
C PHE A 186 20.96 -2.17 8.30
N VAL A 187 19.79 -2.13 8.94
CA VAL A 187 19.09 -0.86 9.26
C VAL A 187 19.94 -0.01 10.21
N LEU A 188 20.53 -0.60 11.24
CA LEU A 188 21.39 0.14 12.19
C LEU A 188 22.63 0.74 11.50
N GLN A 189 23.22 0.04 10.53
CA GLN A 189 24.34 0.56 9.72
C GLN A 189 23.94 1.75 8.86
N GLN A 190 22.67 1.86 8.47
CA GLN A 190 22.15 2.99 7.68
C GLN A 190 21.69 4.18 8.53
N GLN A 191 21.99 4.22 9.84
CA GLN A 191 21.53 5.27 10.74
C GLN A 191 21.74 6.69 10.20
N ASP A 192 22.94 7.01 9.72
CA ASP A 192 23.28 8.35 9.24
C ASP A 192 22.50 8.70 7.95
N PHE A 193 22.34 7.72 7.05
CA PHE A 193 21.52 7.87 5.86
C PHE A 193 20.04 8.12 6.23
N ILE A 194 19.51 7.34 7.17
CA ILE A 194 18.12 7.45 7.65
C ILE A 194 17.88 8.85 8.25
N CYS A 195 18.76 9.29 9.14
CA CYS A 195 18.64 10.61 9.75
C CYS A 195 18.73 11.75 8.72
N LYS A 196 19.62 11.64 7.73
CA LYS A 196 19.75 12.64 6.65
C LYS A 196 18.52 12.66 5.72
N ASN A 197 17.83 11.56 5.60
CA ASN A 197 16.65 11.42 4.73
C ASN A 197 15.36 11.19 5.55
N ILE A 198 15.29 11.80 6.72
CA ILE A 198 14.18 11.57 7.68
C ILE A 198 12.80 11.91 7.11
N ARG A 199 12.72 12.82 6.15
CA ARG A 199 11.47 13.18 5.45
C ARG A 199 10.87 12.00 4.68
N GLN A 200 11.72 11.10 4.17
CA GLN A 200 11.31 9.91 3.40
C GLN A 200 11.26 8.64 4.27
N THR A 201 12.11 8.57 5.30
CA THR A 201 12.27 7.36 6.11
C THR A 201 11.47 7.40 7.42
N GLY A 202 11.11 8.57 7.90
CA GLY A 202 10.55 8.76 9.25
C GLY A 202 9.28 7.97 9.51
N TRP A 203 8.40 7.86 8.52
CA TRP A 203 7.10 7.21 8.67
C TRP A 203 7.18 5.70 8.99
N PHE A 204 8.17 4.99 8.48
CA PHE A 204 8.31 3.54 8.74
C PHE A 204 9.35 3.21 9.81
N ILE A 205 10.31 4.14 10.04
CA ILE A 205 11.43 3.83 10.93
C ILE A 205 11.04 3.77 12.41
N GLY A 206 9.96 4.43 12.79
CA GLY A 206 9.47 4.43 14.17
C GLY A 206 9.10 3.03 14.66
N ARG A 207 8.52 2.19 13.82
CA ARG A 207 8.19 0.79 14.14
C ARG A 207 9.44 -0.04 14.40
N PHE A 208 10.50 0.19 13.63
CA PHE A 208 11.79 -0.45 13.84
C PHE A 208 12.44 0.03 15.14
N ASP A 209 12.44 1.34 15.40
CA ASP A 209 13.00 1.93 16.59
C ASP A 209 12.39 1.33 17.88
N GLN A 210 11.07 1.22 17.91
CA GLN A 210 10.36 0.57 19.01
C GLN A 210 10.71 -0.92 19.15
N ALA A 211 10.81 -1.64 18.01
CA ALA A 211 11.03 -3.08 18.01
C ALA A 211 12.48 -3.47 18.34
N VAL A 212 13.46 -2.63 18.01
CA VAL A 212 14.89 -2.94 18.22
C VAL A 212 15.38 -2.54 19.61
N GLY A 213 14.78 -1.51 20.23
CA GLY A 213 15.15 -1.02 21.55
C GLY A 213 16.60 -0.52 21.67
N ASN A 214 17.19 0.00 20.57
CA ASN A 214 18.56 0.49 20.56
C ASN A 214 18.61 1.97 20.98
N VAL A 215 19.07 2.26 22.19
CA VAL A 215 19.09 3.61 22.77
C VAL A 215 19.86 4.61 21.92
N ARG A 216 21.00 4.22 21.33
CA ARG A 216 21.80 5.11 20.48
C ARG A 216 21.07 5.47 19.21
N PHE A 217 20.47 4.49 18.57
CA PHE A 217 19.67 4.66 17.34
C PHE A 217 18.45 5.55 17.63
N SER A 218 17.69 5.23 18.66
CA SER A 218 16.49 6.00 19.08
C SER A 218 16.83 7.48 19.31
N LYS A 219 17.94 7.75 20.02
CA LYS A 219 18.40 9.12 20.25
C LYS A 219 18.76 9.86 18.95
N ALA A 220 19.38 9.17 17.98
CA ALA A 220 19.70 9.75 16.69
C ALA A 220 18.45 10.06 15.86
N ILE A 221 17.49 9.14 15.80
CA ILE A 221 16.22 9.34 15.10
C ILE A 221 15.45 10.51 15.73
N ARG A 222 15.25 10.51 17.05
CA ARG A 222 14.55 11.61 17.73
C ARG A 222 15.18 12.98 17.50
N LYS A 223 16.50 13.05 17.30
CA LYS A 223 17.20 14.29 16.96
C LYS A 223 16.88 14.77 15.53
N ALA A 224 16.59 13.85 14.60
CA ALA A 224 16.27 14.17 13.21
C ALA A 224 14.77 14.50 12.99
N LEU A 225 13.86 13.93 13.77
CA LEU A 225 12.41 14.08 13.60
C LEU A 225 11.88 15.53 13.57
N PRO A 226 12.46 16.54 14.26
CA PRO A 226 12.02 17.91 14.13
C PRO A 226 12.05 18.46 12.71
N GLU A 227 12.95 17.97 11.85
CA GLU A 227 12.97 18.34 10.42
C GLU A 227 11.71 17.86 9.68
N LEU A 228 11.28 16.62 9.97
CA LEU A 228 10.04 16.07 9.42
C LEU A 228 8.82 16.79 9.96
N GLN A 229 8.79 17.11 11.24
CA GLN A 229 7.71 17.88 11.86
C GLN A 229 7.58 19.27 11.23
N ALA A 230 8.70 19.98 11.04
CA ALA A 230 8.72 21.30 10.40
C ALA A 230 8.19 21.23 8.95
N MET A 231 8.52 20.18 8.20
CA MET A 231 7.98 19.96 6.86
C MET A 231 6.45 19.82 6.87
N TYR A 232 5.89 19.03 7.78
CA TYR A 232 4.44 18.88 7.89
C TYR A 232 3.76 20.19 8.31
N GLN A 233 4.34 20.93 9.23
CA GLN A 233 3.82 22.26 9.62
C GLN A 233 3.84 23.24 8.45
N GLU A 234 4.93 23.28 7.69
CA GLU A 234 5.04 24.12 6.49
C GLU A 234 3.97 23.78 5.46
N TYR A 235 3.80 22.51 5.13
CA TYR A 235 2.83 22.07 4.13
C TYR A 235 1.40 22.30 4.59
N SER A 236 1.08 21.97 5.84
CA SER A 236 -0.24 22.21 6.44
C SER A 236 -0.65 23.68 6.41
N SER A 237 0.29 24.59 6.64
CA SER A 237 0.02 26.03 6.61
C SER A 237 -0.34 26.56 5.21
N LYS A 238 -0.07 25.80 4.15
CA LYS A 238 -0.31 26.16 2.76
C LYS A 238 -1.64 25.64 2.23
N THR A 239 -2.35 24.82 3.01
CA THR A 239 -3.65 24.28 2.60
C THR A 239 -4.77 24.77 3.51
N PRO A 240 -5.95 25.10 2.97
CA PRO A 240 -7.07 25.60 3.78
C PRO A 240 -7.68 24.50 4.69
N TYR A 241 -7.32 23.25 4.47
CA TYR A 241 -7.83 22.10 5.23
C TYR A 241 -6.93 21.67 6.39
N GLY A 242 -5.75 22.30 6.51
CA GLY A 242 -4.74 21.87 7.49
C GLY A 242 -4.15 20.49 7.21
N VAL A 243 -4.30 19.97 5.99
CA VAL A 243 -3.69 18.71 5.54
C VAL A 243 -2.30 19.01 5.00
N PRO A 244 -1.24 18.41 5.56
CA PRO A 244 0.11 18.58 5.04
C PRO A 244 0.23 17.93 3.67
N HIS A 245 0.23 18.73 2.62
CA HIS A 245 0.23 18.28 1.23
C HIS A 245 1.33 18.99 0.44
N ASP A 246 2.15 18.22 -0.27
CA ASP A 246 3.13 18.78 -1.20
C ASP A 246 2.43 19.24 -2.47
N ARG A 247 2.54 20.54 -2.76
CA ARG A 247 1.92 21.14 -3.94
C ARG A 247 2.49 20.67 -5.28
N GLY A 248 3.59 19.94 -5.26
CA GLY A 248 4.25 19.44 -6.46
C GLY A 248 3.46 18.35 -7.17
N ASN A 249 2.64 17.60 -6.45
CA ASN A 249 1.86 16.52 -7.02
C ASN A 249 0.54 17.00 -7.63
N ARG A 250 0.29 16.61 -8.86
CA ARG A 250 -0.83 17.05 -9.69
C ARG A 250 -1.84 15.95 -9.96
N SER A 251 -1.59 14.74 -9.50
CA SER A 251 -2.31 13.57 -9.99
C SER A 251 -3.67 13.44 -9.35
N SER A 252 -3.80 13.46 -8.04
CA SER A 252 -5.10 13.24 -7.42
C SER A 252 -5.16 13.90 -6.06
N GLY A 253 -6.20 14.70 -5.86
CA GLY A 253 -6.45 15.38 -4.59
C GLY A 253 -6.74 14.44 -3.41
N SER A 254 -6.97 13.14 -3.66
CA SER A 254 -7.25 12.15 -2.62
C SER A 254 -6.04 11.29 -2.24
N TRP A 255 -5.13 11.02 -3.16
CA TRP A 255 -4.02 10.09 -2.90
C TRP A 255 -3.06 10.57 -1.83
N GLU A 256 -2.65 11.83 -1.88
CA GLU A 256 -1.72 12.35 -0.87
C GLU A 256 -2.32 12.43 0.53
N PRO A 257 -3.58 12.87 0.74
CA PRO A 257 -4.22 12.76 2.03
C PRO A 257 -4.34 11.34 2.56
N GLN A 258 -4.59 10.33 1.70
CA GLN A 258 -4.60 8.92 2.09
C GLN A 258 -3.22 8.48 2.56
N HIS A 259 -2.18 8.70 1.76
CA HIS A 259 -0.80 8.35 2.11
C HIS A 259 -0.33 9.10 3.35
N LEU A 260 -0.69 10.36 3.48
CA LEU A 260 -0.38 11.13 4.68
C LEU A 260 -1.02 10.50 5.92
N GLY A 261 -2.33 10.23 5.86
CA GLY A 261 -3.06 9.63 7.00
C GLY A 261 -2.40 8.35 7.47
N TYR A 262 -2.09 7.48 6.55
CA TYR A 262 -1.41 6.23 6.79
C TYR A 262 0.01 6.42 7.37
N ASN A 263 0.86 7.20 6.72
CA ASN A 263 2.24 7.44 7.17
C ASN A 263 2.26 8.15 8.52
N TYR A 264 1.35 9.10 8.70
CA TYR A 264 1.28 9.88 9.93
C TYR A 264 0.75 9.06 11.12
N CYS A 265 -0.13 8.06 10.87
CA CYS A 265 -0.52 7.11 11.91
C CYS A 265 0.68 6.40 12.53
N TYR A 266 1.65 5.99 11.73
CA TYR A 266 2.86 5.36 12.24
C TYR A 266 3.75 6.33 13.02
N LEU A 267 3.88 7.56 12.56
CA LEU A 267 4.62 8.60 13.28
C LEU A 267 3.97 8.90 14.62
N HIS A 268 2.65 9.07 14.64
CA HIS A 268 1.90 9.29 15.87
C HIS A 268 2.04 8.11 16.85
N ALA A 269 1.89 6.89 16.37
CA ALA A 269 2.03 5.69 17.20
C ALA A 269 3.44 5.53 17.79
N ALA A 270 4.49 5.89 17.03
CA ALA A 270 5.87 5.76 17.48
C ALA A 270 6.34 6.94 18.35
N TYR A 271 5.89 8.15 18.06
CA TYR A 271 6.36 9.40 18.66
C TYR A 271 5.20 10.37 18.95
N PRO A 272 4.23 9.99 19.82
CA PRO A 272 3.01 10.77 20.06
C PRO A 272 3.29 12.14 20.71
N ASP A 273 4.43 12.31 21.33
CA ASP A 273 4.92 13.57 21.91
C ASP A 273 5.37 14.60 20.85
N LEU A 274 5.69 14.13 19.63
CA LEU A 274 6.12 14.97 18.51
C LEU A 274 5.05 15.11 17.41
N PHE A 275 4.25 14.09 17.22
CA PHE A 275 3.25 13.99 16.15
C PHE A 275 1.86 13.77 16.75
N THR A 276 1.07 14.84 16.87
CA THR A 276 -0.31 14.75 17.36
C THR A 276 -1.24 14.15 16.29
N PRO A 277 -2.43 13.64 16.62
CA PRO A 277 -3.31 13.00 15.63
C PRO A 277 -4.05 13.98 14.72
N ASP A 278 -3.86 15.30 14.88
CA ASP A 278 -4.65 16.31 14.17
C ASP A 278 -4.60 16.17 12.65
N TYR A 279 -3.42 15.89 12.10
CA TYR A 279 -3.27 15.71 10.65
C TYR A 279 -3.97 14.45 10.12
N ILE A 280 -4.11 13.42 10.96
CA ILE A 280 -4.87 12.21 10.61
C ILE A 280 -6.35 12.57 10.48
N PHE A 281 -6.89 13.27 11.49
CA PHE A 281 -8.29 13.71 11.46
C PHE A 281 -8.57 14.66 10.30
N ASN A 282 -7.69 15.63 10.05
CA ASN A 282 -7.83 16.54 8.92
C ASN A 282 -7.83 15.80 7.58
N ALA A 283 -6.97 14.81 7.40
CA ALA A 283 -6.92 13.99 6.19
C ALA A 283 -8.21 13.18 6.00
N VAL A 284 -8.71 12.52 7.05
CA VAL A 284 -9.96 11.76 7.01
C VAL A 284 -11.16 12.69 6.72
N GLN A 285 -11.26 13.80 7.40
CA GLN A 285 -12.34 14.77 7.18
C GLN A 285 -12.33 15.31 5.74
N TYR A 286 -11.15 15.62 5.21
CA TYR A 286 -11.00 16.02 3.81
C TYR A 286 -11.51 14.95 2.85
N LEU A 287 -11.12 13.69 3.05
CA LEU A 287 -11.56 12.58 2.21
C LEU A 287 -13.07 12.35 2.28
N LEU A 288 -13.70 12.64 3.42
CA LEU A 288 -15.13 12.51 3.63
C LEU A 288 -15.95 13.73 3.19
N GLY A 289 -15.34 14.72 2.54
CA GLY A 289 -16.04 15.84 1.90
C GLY A 289 -16.06 17.13 2.72
N MET A 290 -15.29 17.24 3.80
CA MET A 290 -15.13 18.51 4.52
C MET A 290 -14.21 19.47 3.72
N HIS A 291 -14.75 20.00 2.63
CA HIS A 291 -14.05 20.94 1.76
C HIS A 291 -14.55 22.36 2.01
N PRO A 292 -13.69 23.40 1.89
CA PRO A 292 -14.16 24.77 1.87
C PRO A 292 -14.93 25.04 0.57
N GLY A 293 -16.06 25.70 0.69
CA GLY A 293 -16.92 26.04 -0.43
C GLY A 293 -18.16 25.17 -0.56
N ARG A 294 -18.71 25.07 -1.78
CA ARG A 294 -19.98 24.39 -2.03
C ARG A 294 -19.85 22.90 -2.36
N ASN A 295 -18.67 22.47 -2.75
CA ASN A 295 -18.45 21.06 -3.08
C ASN A 295 -18.17 20.27 -1.78
N GLN A 296 -19.09 19.38 -1.42
CA GLN A 296 -19.00 18.52 -0.24
C GLN A 296 -18.95 17.02 -0.61
N ALA A 297 -18.65 16.72 -1.87
CA ALA A 297 -18.56 15.33 -2.31
C ALA A 297 -17.37 14.64 -1.65
N ALA A 298 -17.63 13.51 -1.00
CA ALA A 298 -16.59 12.64 -0.48
C ALA A 298 -15.80 11.99 -1.62
N PHE A 299 -14.52 11.71 -1.38
CA PHE A 299 -13.72 10.90 -2.31
C PHE A 299 -14.01 9.40 -2.18
N VAL A 300 -14.83 9.02 -1.21
CA VAL A 300 -15.26 7.64 -0.97
C VAL A 300 -16.70 7.50 -1.41
N THR A 301 -16.97 6.58 -2.35
CA THR A 301 -18.32 6.32 -2.87
C THR A 301 -19.24 5.81 -1.75
N GLY A 302 -20.46 6.35 -1.70
CA GLY A 302 -21.49 5.95 -0.72
C GLY A 302 -21.29 6.51 0.69
N VAL A 303 -20.26 7.35 0.92
CA VAL A 303 -19.92 7.91 2.24
C VAL A 303 -19.88 9.44 2.16
N GLY A 304 -20.11 10.11 3.30
CA GLY A 304 -20.10 11.58 3.39
C GLY A 304 -21.45 12.23 3.11
N ALA A 305 -21.49 13.56 3.05
CA ALA A 305 -22.72 14.33 2.81
C ALA A 305 -23.21 14.19 1.37
N GLU A 306 -22.30 14.10 0.42
CA GLU A 306 -22.56 13.86 -1.00
C GLU A 306 -21.60 12.80 -1.51
N THR A 307 -22.12 11.84 -2.29
CA THR A 307 -21.28 10.80 -2.93
C THR A 307 -20.72 11.29 -4.26
N MET A 308 -19.63 10.68 -4.70
CA MET A 308 -19.08 10.89 -6.04
C MET A 308 -20.08 10.48 -7.12
N LYS A 309 -20.20 11.32 -8.16
CA LYS A 309 -21.13 11.11 -9.28
C LYS A 309 -20.46 10.60 -10.55
N ALA A 310 -19.12 10.53 -10.58
CA ALA A 310 -18.35 10.05 -11.72
C ALA A 310 -17.03 9.46 -11.24
N ALA A 311 -16.59 8.36 -11.87
CA ALA A 311 -15.29 7.76 -11.67
C ALA A 311 -14.34 8.13 -12.82
N TYR A 312 -13.05 8.26 -12.51
CA TYR A 312 -12.00 8.48 -13.50
C TYR A 312 -11.92 7.30 -14.48
N GLY A 313 -11.72 7.59 -15.76
CA GLY A 313 -11.54 6.56 -16.79
C GLY A 313 -12.84 5.89 -17.27
N VAL A 314 -13.97 6.22 -16.67
CA VAL A 314 -15.27 5.67 -17.05
C VAL A 314 -16.03 6.72 -17.83
N ASN A 315 -16.60 6.32 -18.98
CA ASN A 315 -17.59 7.12 -19.68
C ASN A 315 -18.71 7.45 -18.68
N ARG A 316 -19.15 8.72 -18.69
CA ARG A 316 -20.21 9.25 -17.85
C ARG A 316 -21.34 8.22 -17.64
N ALA A 317 -21.22 7.44 -16.63
CA ALA A 317 -22.33 6.69 -16.08
C ALA A 317 -22.81 7.49 -14.86
N ASP A 318 -24.09 7.78 -14.80
CA ASP A 318 -24.70 8.28 -13.59
C ASP A 318 -24.70 7.13 -12.56
N TRP A 319 -23.57 6.99 -11.88
CA TRP A 319 -23.45 6.08 -10.75
C TRP A 319 -24.07 6.77 -9.54
N SER A 320 -25.33 6.58 -9.35
CA SER A 320 -25.97 6.80 -8.06
C SER A 320 -26.03 5.45 -7.35
N TYR A 321 -25.15 5.23 -6.42
CA TYR A 321 -25.30 4.17 -5.43
C TYR A 321 -25.87 4.75 -4.15
#